data_9dd6ead00b22df45105d2a14121413fa
#
_entry.id   9dd6ead00b22df45105d2a14121413fa
#
_cell.length_a   1.000
_cell.length_b   1.000
_cell.length_c   1.000
_cell.angle_alpha   90.00
_cell.angle_beta   90.00
_cell.angle_gamma   90.00
#
_symmetry.space_group_name_H-M   'P 1'
#
loop_
_entity.id
_entity.type
_entity.pdbx_description
1 polymer ?
#
loop_
_entity_poly.entity_id
_entity_poly.type
_entity_poly.pdbx_seq_one_letter_code
_entity_poly.pdbx_strand_id
1 'polypeptide(L)'
;QRDLQELSRLFPLVSDERSQPFGWSWEKDAKGYESPAMDPIQALTFSLAAQYLEPLMPKANFKRIEAYFDRAESVLIGNEKSKLLNWRKRVKVIPESVRFKEPKVSLEIRQKLYQAVYERIQIKALYKKRGSKTSDERHMHPLGIVIKGSMHYLICMMDEDQIEPRYLPLQRFERVEL
;
A
#
# COMPACT_ATOMS: atom_id res chain seq x y z
N GLN A 1 -14.21 19.61 -25.69
CA GLN A 1 -13.31 19.80 -26.84
C GLN A 1 -11.91 20.23 -26.43
N ARG A 2 -11.75 21.23 -25.55
CA ARG A 2 -10.44 21.74 -25.11
C ARG A 2 -9.59 20.65 -24.43
N ASP A 3 -10.20 19.86 -23.57
CA ASP A 3 -9.51 18.79 -22.85
C ASP A 3 -9.06 17.66 -23.79
N LEU A 4 -9.87 17.35 -24.83
CA LEU A 4 -9.49 16.37 -25.84
C LEU A 4 -8.38 16.89 -26.77
N GLN A 5 -8.32 18.21 -27.03
CA GLN A 5 -7.21 18.83 -27.74
C GLN A 5 -5.92 18.81 -26.92
N GLU A 6 -5.99 19.00 -25.60
CA GLU A 6 -4.82 18.85 -24.73
C GLU A 6 -4.36 17.38 -24.67
N LEU A 7 -5.30 16.45 -24.56
CA LEU A 7 -5.02 15.01 -24.57
C LEU A 7 -4.42 14.56 -25.91
N SER A 8 -4.81 15.13 -27.06
CA SER A 8 -4.26 14.77 -28.37
C SER A 8 -2.77 15.14 -28.55
N ARG A 9 -2.23 16.00 -27.67
CA ARG A 9 -0.77 16.29 -27.63
C ARG A 9 0.03 15.19 -26.94
N LEU A 10 -0.63 14.43 -26.05
CA LEU A 10 0.00 13.39 -25.25
C LEU A 10 -0.34 11.98 -25.75
N PHE A 11 -1.46 11.84 -26.44
CA PHE A 11 -1.99 10.58 -26.92
C PHE A 11 -2.29 10.68 -28.42
N PRO A 12 -2.15 9.60 -29.18
CA PRO A 12 -2.46 9.57 -30.62
C PRO A 12 -3.98 9.61 -30.87
N LEU A 13 -4.60 10.74 -30.51
CA LEU A 13 -6.00 11.03 -30.76
C LEU A 13 -6.14 11.89 -31.99
N VAL A 14 -7.03 11.49 -32.90
CA VAL A 14 -7.35 12.22 -34.13
C VAL A 14 -8.75 12.76 -34.04
N SER A 15 -8.92 14.05 -34.37
CA SER A 15 -10.23 14.66 -34.49
C SER A 15 -10.80 14.43 -35.89
N ASP A 16 -12.04 14.00 -35.96
CA ASP A 16 -12.82 13.99 -37.21
C ASP A 16 -13.63 15.30 -37.32
N GLU A 17 -13.16 16.20 -38.15
CA GLU A 17 -13.75 17.54 -38.33
C GLU A 17 -14.87 17.58 -39.40
N ARG A 18 -15.26 16.43 -39.97
CA ARG A 18 -16.28 16.36 -41.02
C ARG A 18 -17.71 16.62 -40.54
N SER A 19 -17.93 16.54 -39.23
CA SER A 19 -19.24 16.80 -38.62
C SER A 19 -19.11 17.54 -37.30
N GLN A 20 -20.14 18.32 -36.91
CA GLN A 20 -20.23 18.93 -35.57
C GLN A 20 -21.27 18.21 -34.73
N PRO A 21 -20.96 17.85 -33.50
CA PRO A 21 -19.68 18.02 -32.80
C PRO A 21 -18.58 17.13 -33.38
N PHE A 22 -17.31 17.60 -33.33
CA PHE A 22 -16.16 16.84 -33.83
C PHE A 22 -16.07 15.48 -33.14
N GLY A 23 -15.95 14.44 -33.96
CA GLY A 23 -15.67 13.10 -33.47
C GLY A 23 -14.20 12.96 -33.06
N TRP A 24 -13.92 12.15 -32.05
CA TRP A 24 -12.57 11.83 -31.65
C TRP A 24 -12.36 10.32 -31.69
N SER A 25 -11.27 9.89 -32.26
CA SER A 25 -10.91 8.47 -32.34
C SER A 25 -9.42 8.28 -32.14
N TRP A 26 -9.01 7.07 -31.78
CA TRP A 26 -7.60 6.69 -31.80
C TRP A 26 -7.16 6.60 -33.26
N GLU A 27 -5.92 7.06 -33.51
CA GLU A 27 -5.27 6.84 -34.81
C GLU A 27 -5.23 5.33 -35.13
N LYS A 28 -5.57 4.93 -36.35
CA LYS A 28 -5.76 3.53 -36.73
C LYS A 28 -4.52 2.66 -36.50
N ASP A 29 -3.33 3.25 -36.63
CA ASP A 29 -2.04 2.59 -36.42
C ASP A 29 -1.37 3.04 -35.10
N ALA A 30 -2.11 3.81 -34.27
CA ALA A 30 -1.63 4.07 -32.94
C ALA A 30 -1.38 2.72 -32.29
N LYS A 31 -0.12 2.45 -32.00
CA LYS A 31 0.20 1.49 -30.94
C LYS A 31 -0.52 2.02 -29.73
N GLY A 32 -1.72 1.45 -29.46
CA GLY A 32 -2.55 1.94 -28.38
C GLY A 32 -1.68 2.16 -27.18
N TYR A 33 -1.94 3.21 -26.42
CA TYR A 33 -1.35 3.31 -25.09
C TYR A 33 -1.98 2.18 -24.28
N GLU A 34 -1.63 0.98 -24.71
CA GLU A 34 -1.77 -0.19 -23.90
C GLU A 34 -0.81 0.08 -22.75
N SER A 35 -1.33 0.49 -21.65
CA SER A 35 -0.73 0.12 -20.38
C SER A 35 -0.29 -1.33 -20.59
N PRO A 36 1.02 -1.64 -20.65
CA PRO A 36 1.51 -2.86 -21.24
C PRO A 36 0.65 -4.01 -20.76
N ALA A 37 0.01 -4.71 -21.72
CA ALA A 37 -0.98 -5.71 -21.40
C ALA A 37 -0.29 -6.65 -20.43
N MET A 38 -0.80 -6.67 -19.19
CA MET A 38 -0.18 -7.48 -18.14
C MET A 38 -0.18 -8.92 -18.61
N ASP A 39 1.00 -9.47 -18.85
CA ASP A 39 1.13 -10.87 -19.25
C ASP A 39 0.76 -11.80 -18.07
N PRO A 40 0.43 -13.06 -18.32
CA PRO A 40 0.01 -13.98 -17.25
C PRO A 40 1.06 -14.21 -16.17
N ILE A 41 2.36 -14.07 -16.45
CA ILE A 41 3.44 -14.20 -15.47
C ILE A 41 3.49 -12.96 -14.58
N GLN A 42 3.35 -11.78 -15.18
CA GLN A 42 3.23 -10.53 -14.44
C GLN A 42 2.00 -10.54 -13.53
N ALA A 43 0.85 -10.98 -14.06
CA ALA A 43 -0.38 -11.12 -13.30
C ALA A 43 -0.22 -12.06 -12.09
N LEU A 44 0.45 -13.20 -12.28
CA LEU A 44 0.77 -14.12 -11.18
C LEU A 44 1.66 -13.46 -10.14
N THR A 45 2.69 -12.74 -10.57
CA THR A 45 3.62 -12.04 -9.69
C THR A 45 2.88 -10.96 -8.86
N PHE A 46 2.02 -10.16 -9.49
CA PHE A 46 1.19 -9.17 -8.78
C PHE A 46 0.23 -9.83 -7.79
N SER A 47 -0.41 -10.92 -8.17
CA SER A 47 -1.33 -11.66 -7.29
C SER A 47 -0.62 -12.25 -6.06
N LEU A 48 0.62 -12.72 -6.22
CA LEU A 48 1.44 -13.17 -5.07
C LEU A 48 1.90 -12.00 -4.22
N ALA A 49 2.35 -10.91 -4.86
CA ALA A 49 2.78 -9.70 -4.15
C ALA A 49 1.67 -9.12 -3.28
N ALA A 50 0.41 -9.14 -3.74
CA ALA A 50 -0.74 -8.67 -2.98
C ALA A 50 -0.86 -9.40 -1.63
N GLN A 51 -0.67 -10.72 -1.60
CA GLN A 51 -0.75 -11.51 -0.37
C GLN A 51 0.32 -11.12 0.67
N TYR A 52 1.47 -10.64 0.21
CA TYR A 52 2.54 -10.15 1.08
C TYR A 52 2.35 -8.70 1.50
N LEU A 53 1.86 -7.84 0.60
CA LEU A 53 1.75 -6.41 0.83
C LEU A 53 0.54 -6.04 1.69
N GLU A 54 -0.59 -6.75 1.52
CA GLU A 54 -1.81 -6.45 2.25
C GLU A 54 -1.62 -6.37 3.78
N PRO A 55 -0.95 -7.34 4.44
CA PRO A 55 -0.72 -7.27 5.89
C PRO A 55 0.32 -6.23 6.29
N LEU A 56 1.19 -5.78 5.37
CA LEU A 56 2.27 -4.84 5.66
C LEU A 56 1.85 -3.39 5.55
N MET A 57 0.80 -3.09 4.75
CA MET A 57 0.40 -1.73 4.43
C MET A 57 -0.84 -1.30 5.22
N PRO A 58 -0.96 0.01 5.55
CA PRO A 58 -2.24 0.57 5.99
C PRO A 58 -3.31 0.31 4.93
N LYS A 59 -4.50 -0.13 5.35
CA LYS A 59 -5.61 -0.46 4.42
C LYS A 59 -5.93 0.67 3.44
N ALA A 60 -5.86 1.93 3.88
CA ALA A 60 -6.09 3.07 3.01
C ALA A 60 -5.08 3.16 1.85
N ASN A 61 -3.81 2.81 2.10
CA ASN A 61 -2.76 2.83 1.08
C ASN A 61 -2.90 1.61 0.15
N PHE A 62 -3.20 0.43 0.72
CA PHE A 62 -3.44 -0.77 -0.08
C PHE A 62 -4.61 -0.57 -1.05
N LYS A 63 -5.71 0.04 -0.58
CA LYS A 63 -6.88 0.34 -1.42
C LYS A 63 -6.55 1.20 -2.65
N ARG A 64 -5.54 2.06 -2.58
CA ARG A 64 -5.13 2.90 -3.72
C ARG A 64 -4.46 2.11 -4.86
N ILE A 65 -3.89 0.96 -4.55
CA ILE A 65 -3.22 0.06 -5.52
C ILE A 65 -4.03 -1.22 -5.79
N GLU A 66 -5.15 -1.40 -5.10
CA GLU A 66 -6.02 -2.58 -5.21
C GLU A 66 -6.45 -2.85 -6.65
N ALA A 67 -6.76 -1.79 -7.42
CA ALA A 67 -7.15 -1.90 -8.83
C ALA A 67 -6.10 -2.61 -9.72
N TYR A 68 -4.81 -2.51 -9.39
CA TYR A 68 -3.76 -3.23 -10.11
C TYR A 68 -3.79 -4.73 -9.81
N PHE A 69 -4.12 -5.08 -8.57
CA PHE A 69 -4.25 -6.47 -8.15
C PHE A 69 -5.52 -7.12 -8.71
N ASP A 70 -6.63 -6.37 -8.74
CA ASP A 70 -7.89 -6.80 -9.36
C ASP A 70 -7.71 -7.06 -10.87
N ARG A 71 -6.94 -6.20 -11.55
CA ARG A 71 -6.59 -6.40 -12.94
C ARG A 71 -5.75 -7.66 -13.13
N ALA A 72 -4.75 -7.88 -12.28
CA ALA A 72 -3.94 -9.10 -12.31
C ALA A 72 -4.80 -10.36 -12.12
N GLU A 73 -5.74 -10.31 -11.19
CA GLU A 73 -6.70 -11.38 -10.96
C GLU A 73 -7.56 -11.65 -12.20
N SER A 74 -8.07 -10.60 -12.83
CA SER A 74 -8.89 -10.69 -14.05
C SER A 74 -8.11 -11.33 -15.22
N VAL A 75 -6.83 -10.99 -15.37
CA VAL A 75 -5.96 -11.60 -16.40
C VAL A 75 -5.75 -13.09 -16.13
N LEU A 76 -5.57 -13.48 -14.86
CA LEU A 76 -5.42 -14.89 -14.49
C LEU A 76 -6.69 -15.70 -14.70
N ILE A 77 -7.87 -15.14 -14.35
CA ILE A 77 -9.18 -15.78 -14.53
C ILE A 77 -9.51 -15.91 -16.01
N GLY A 78 -9.29 -14.85 -16.80
CA GLY A 78 -9.53 -14.86 -18.26
C GLY A 78 -8.72 -15.91 -19.01
N ASN A 79 -7.70 -16.45 -18.37
CA ASN A 79 -6.83 -17.50 -18.91
C ASN A 79 -7.03 -18.85 -18.18
N GLU A 80 -8.29 -19.28 -18.03
CA GLU A 80 -8.68 -20.46 -17.23
C GLU A 80 -7.94 -21.76 -17.60
N LYS A 81 -7.51 -21.91 -18.85
CA LYS A 81 -6.71 -23.06 -19.31
C LYS A 81 -5.22 -22.94 -18.96
N SER A 82 -4.83 -21.83 -18.35
CA SER A 82 -3.43 -21.57 -18.02
C SER A 82 -2.96 -22.48 -16.88
N LYS A 83 -1.82 -23.14 -17.09
CA LYS A 83 -1.10 -23.87 -16.02
C LYS A 83 -0.77 -22.96 -14.83
N LEU A 84 -0.69 -21.63 -15.03
CA LEU A 84 -0.39 -20.62 -14.02
C LEU A 84 -1.50 -20.45 -12.99
N LEU A 85 -2.79 -20.47 -13.42
CA LEU A 85 -3.91 -20.42 -12.48
C LEU A 85 -3.93 -21.66 -11.58
N ASN A 86 -3.68 -22.83 -12.15
CA ASN A 86 -3.58 -24.08 -11.41
C ASN A 86 -2.37 -24.08 -10.46
N TRP A 87 -1.25 -23.49 -10.88
CA TRP A 87 -0.06 -23.32 -10.05
C TRP A 87 -0.36 -22.42 -8.84
N ARG A 88 -1.00 -21.25 -9.04
CA ARG A 88 -1.42 -20.35 -7.98
C ARG A 88 -2.27 -21.04 -6.91
N LYS A 89 -3.22 -21.88 -7.32
CA LYS A 89 -4.08 -22.64 -6.38
C LYS A 89 -3.28 -23.64 -5.53
N ARG A 90 -2.11 -24.07 -6.00
CA ARG A 90 -1.22 -25.03 -5.33
C ARG A 90 -0.13 -24.36 -4.49
N VAL A 91 0.16 -23.09 -4.74
CA VAL A 91 1.16 -22.34 -3.99
C VAL A 91 0.47 -21.47 -2.98
N LYS A 92 0.78 -21.70 -1.70
CA LYS A 92 0.25 -20.93 -0.59
C LYS A 92 1.40 -20.42 0.26
N VAL A 93 1.40 -19.12 0.51
CA VAL A 93 2.34 -18.52 1.44
C VAL A 93 1.81 -18.71 2.84
N ILE A 94 2.56 -19.47 3.63
CA ILE A 94 2.25 -19.68 5.06
C ILE A 94 3.26 -18.82 5.83
N PRO A 95 2.80 -17.80 6.59
CA PRO A 95 3.70 -17.03 7.45
C PRO A 95 4.36 -17.97 8.48
N GLU A 96 5.66 -17.79 8.72
CA GLU A 96 6.45 -18.62 9.66
C GLU A 96 5.98 -18.53 11.12
N SER A 97 5.14 -17.59 11.48
CA SER A 97 4.67 -17.41 12.84
C SER A 97 3.25 -17.97 13.03
N VAL A 98 3.03 -18.60 14.18
CA VAL A 98 1.69 -18.86 14.69
C VAL A 98 0.91 -17.54 14.61
N ARG A 99 -0.22 -17.53 13.89
CA ARG A 99 -1.09 -16.35 13.80
C ARG A 99 -1.67 -16.05 15.17
N PHE A 100 -0.94 -15.30 15.97
CA PHE A 100 -1.56 -14.62 17.10
C PHE A 100 -2.59 -13.63 16.58
N LYS A 101 -3.69 -13.50 17.29
CA LYS A 101 -4.71 -12.50 16.97
C LYS A 101 -4.03 -11.14 16.84
N GLU A 102 -4.15 -10.51 15.66
CA GLU A 102 -3.56 -9.20 15.44
C GLU A 102 -3.94 -8.24 16.55
N PRO A 103 -2.97 -7.60 17.20
CA PRO A 103 -3.28 -6.62 18.23
C PRO A 103 -4.02 -5.45 17.57
N LYS A 104 -5.13 -5.07 18.19
CA LYS A 104 -5.92 -3.93 17.70
C LYS A 104 -5.12 -2.66 17.87
N VAL A 105 -4.76 -2.03 16.77
CA VAL A 105 -4.20 -0.67 16.72
C VAL A 105 -5.21 0.22 16.03
N SER A 106 -5.53 1.37 16.62
CA SER A 106 -6.39 2.37 16.01
C SER A 106 -5.83 2.77 14.65
N LEU A 107 -6.71 2.89 13.64
CA LEU A 107 -6.31 3.31 12.30
C LEU A 107 -5.65 4.70 12.34
N GLU A 108 -6.20 5.61 13.15
CA GLU A 108 -5.66 6.96 13.34
C GLU A 108 -4.23 6.94 13.89
N ILE A 109 -3.98 6.16 14.95
CA ILE A 109 -2.65 6.01 15.54
C ILE A 109 -1.68 5.45 14.50
N ARG A 110 -2.07 4.42 13.77
CA ARG A 110 -1.24 3.82 12.72
C ARG A 110 -0.87 4.87 11.65
N GLN A 111 -1.86 5.61 11.15
CA GLN A 111 -1.64 6.64 10.13
C GLN A 111 -0.68 7.73 10.62
N LYS A 112 -0.90 8.27 11.82
CA LYS A 112 -0.03 9.31 12.41
C LYS A 112 1.41 8.83 12.60
N LEU A 113 1.61 7.60 13.09
CA LEU A 113 2.94 7.03 13.25
C LEU A 113 3.65 6.80 11.91
N TYR A 114 2.94 6.31 10.89
CA TYR A 114 3.50 6.17 9.55
C TYR A 114 3.84 7.52 8.92
N GLN A 115 2.97 8.51 9.10
CA GLN A 115 3.21 9.88 8.64
C GLN A 115 4.43 10.48 9.34
N ALA A 116 4.54 10.36 10.66
CA ALA A 116 5.66 10.88 11.42
C ALA A 116 7.02 10.31 10.97
N VAL A 117 7.06 9.00 10.66
CA VAL A 117 8.25 8.37 10.10
C VAL A 117 8.54 8.89 8.68
N TYR A 118 7.51 9.03 7.84
CA TYR A 118 7.66 9.49 6.47
C TYR A 118 8.17 10.95 6.40
N GLU A 119 7.57 11.83 7.21
CA GLU A 119 7.90 13.25 7.27
C GLU A 119 9.08 13.57 8.19
N ARG A 120 9.59 12.58 8.95
CA ARG A 120 10.69 12.71 9.93
C ARG A 120 10.40 13.77 11.00
N ILE A 121 9.17 13.81 11.49
CA ILE A 121 8.76 14.75 12.52
C ILE A 121 8.69 14.09 13.89
N GLN A 122 8.96 14.88 14.91
CA GLN A 122 8.83 14.49 16.30
C GLN A 122 7.35 14.31 16.65
N ILE A 123 7.07 13.35 17.54
CA ILE A 123 5.73 13.10 18.03
C ILE A 123 5.64 13.23 19.55
N LYS A 124 4.46 13.65 20.00
CA LYS A 124 4.04 13.55 21.38
C LYS A 124 3.02 12.43 21.50
N ALA A 125 3.27 11.46 22.34
CA ALA A 125 2.44 10.25 22.39
C ALA A 125 2.15 9.81 23.83
N LEU A 126 0.91 9.36 24.05
CA LEU A 126 0.53 8.65 25.27
C LEU A 126 0.80 7.16 25.07
N TYR A 127 1.77 6.63 25.80
CA TYR A 127 2.27 5.28 25.64
C TYR A 127 2.21 4.47 26.94
N LYS A 128 1.65 3.26 26.85
CA LYS A 128 1.52 2.33 27.96
C LYS A 128 2.65 1.32 27.99
N LYS A 129 3.54 1.40 28.98
CA LYS A 129 4.63 0.44 29.17
C LYS A 129 4.09 -0.95 29.53
N ARG A 130 4.87 -2.00 29.23
CA ARG A 130 4.53 -3.36 29.64
C ARG A 130 4.47 -3.47 31.17
N GLY A 131 3.34 -3.99 31.69
CA GLY A 131 3.15 -4.14 33.13
C GLY A 131 2.71 -2.86 33.85
N SER A 132 2.67 -1.70 33.19
CA SER A 132 2.13 -0.48 33.76
C SER A 132 0.61 -0.46 33.76
N LYS A 133 0.01 0.08 34.80
CA LYS A 133 -1.42 0.37 34.88
C LYS A 133 -1.75 1.73 34.22
N THR A 134 -0.79 2.64 34.16
CA THR A 134 -0.91 4.00 33.64
C THR A 134 -0.16 4.16 32.34
N SER A 135 -0.58 5.11 31.52
CA SER A 135 0.11 5.53 30.30
C SER A 135 0.84 6.83 30.57
N ASP A 136 2.05 6.96 30.07
CA ASP A 136 2.90 8.13 30.23
C ASP A 136 2.94 8.90 28.91
N GLU A 137 2.91 10.23 29.01
CA GLU A 137 3.14 11.11 27.88
C GLU A 137 4.64 11.18 27.60
N ARG A 138 5.03 11.02 26.33
CA ARG A 138 6.42 10.95 25.88
C ARG A 138 6.62 11.71 24.59
N HIS A 139 7.73 12.42 24.50
CA HIS A 139 8.25 12.98 23.26
C HIS A 139 9.21 11.99 22.62
N MET A 140 9.04 11.75 21.33
CA MET A 140 9.76 10.71 20.60
C MET A 140 10.17 11.20 19.21
N HIS A 141 11.36 10.79 18.77
CA HIS A 141 11.84 11.01 17.42
C HIS A 141 11.71 9.70 16.63
N PRO A 142 10.68 9.55 15.78
CA PRO A 142 10.48 8.38 14.95
C PRO A 142 11.64 8.19 13.97
N LEU A 143 12.21 6.98 13.94
CA LEU A 143 13.28 6.60 13.02
C LEU A 143 12.80 5.64 11.95
N GLY A 144 11.83 4.77 12.27
CA GLY A 144 11.35 3.75 11.35
C GLY A 144 10.26 2.87 11.94
N ILE A 145 9.70 2.01 11.10
CA ILE A 145 8.74 0.98 11.52
C ILE A 145 9.29 -0.39 11.14
N VAL A 146 9.31 -1.30 12.10
CA VAL A 146 9.66 -2.70 11.89
C VAL A 146 8.42 -3.56 12.03
N ILE A 147 8.21 -4.45 11.06
CA ILE A 147 7.11 -5.41 11.04
C ILE A 147 7.70 -6.80 11.27
N LYS A 148 7.25 -7.46 12.34
CA LYS A 148 7.66 -8.83 12.69
C LYS A 148 6.40 -9.69 12.88
N GLY A 149 6.09 -10.50 11.87
CA GLY A 149 4.82 -11.22 11.82
C GLY A 149 3.63 -10.26 11.82
N SER A 150 2.71 -10.43 12.76
CA SER A 150 1.54 -9.55 12.94
C SER A 150 1.80 -8.32 13.82
N MET A 151 3.02 -8.16 14.32
CA MET A 151 3.39 -7.10 15.24
C MET A 151 4.14 -5.97 14.52
N HIS A 152 3.66 -4.74 14.70
CA HIS A 152 4.31 -3.54 14.21
C HIS A 152 4.98 -2.81 15.37
N TYR A 153 6.20 -2.35 15.16
CA TYR A 153 7.02 -1.64 16.15
C TYR A 153 7.48 -0.31 15.59
N LEU A 154 7.29 0.76 16.35
CA LEU A 154 7.97 2.03 16.10
C LEU A 154 9.39 1.93 16.63
N ILE A 155 10.36 2.25 15.80
CA ILE A 155 11.73 2.52 16.22
C ILE A 155 11.85 4.02 16.44
N CYS A 156 12.22 4.44 17.63
CA CYS A 156 12.35 5.85 17.95
C CYS A 156 13.44 6.12 18.98
N MET A 157 13.96 7.33 18.98
CA MET A 157 14.73 7.89 20.09
C MET A 157 13.76 8.58 21.03
N MET A 158 14.08 8.54 22.32
CA MET A 158 13.32 9.26 23.36
C MET A 158 14.06 10.55 23.68
N ASP A 159 13.35 11.65 23.96
CA ASP A 159 13.99 12.91 24.39
C ASP A 159 14.84 12.74 25.65
N GLU A 160 14.37 11.88 26.55
CA GLU A 160 15.04 11.61 27.82
C GLU A 160 16.27 10.71 27.69
N ASP A 161 16.37 9.94 26.57
CA ASP A 161 17.43 8.96 26.34
C ASP A 161 17.71 8.88 24.84
N GLN A 162 18.67 9.66 24.39
CA GLN A 162 19.08 9.73 22.98
C GLN A 162 20.25 8.78 22.65
N ILE A 163 20.57 7.85 23.55
CA ILE A 163 21.73 6.96 23.37
C ILE A 163 21.33 5.72 22.57
N GLU A 164 20.18 5.13 22.87
CA GLU A 164 19.75 3.88 22.22
C GLU A 164 18.34 3.97 21.65
N PRO A 165 18.12 3.48 20.42
CA PRO A 165 16.77 3.38 19.84
C PRO A 165 15.89 2.44 20.66
N ARG A 166 14.64 2.81 20.85
CA ARG A 166 13.63 1.99 21.50
C ARG A 166 12.69 1.35 20.48
N TYR A 167 12.29 0.11 20.75
CA TYR A 167 11.35 -0.67 19.95
C TYR A 167 10.00 -0.67 20.66
N LEU A 168 9.06 0.11 20.18
CA LEU A 168 7.78 0.33 20.83
C LEU A 168 6.63 -0.29 20.02
N PRO A 169 5.98 -1.35 20.55
CA PRO A 169 4.82 -1.95 19.86
C PRO A 169 3.69 -0.95 19.66
N LEU A 170 3.15 -0.87 18.42
CA LEU A 170 2.13 0.11 18.05
C LEU A 170 0.85 -0.02 18.87
N GLN A 171 0.45 -1.23 19.26
CA GLN A 171 -0.76 -1.46 20.04
C GLN A 171 -0.74 -0.89 21.47
N ARG A 172 0.40 -0.34 21.90
CA ARG A 172 0.55 0.30 23.22
C ARG A 172 0.46 1.81 23.16
N PHE A 173 0.29 2.39 21.98
CA PHE A 173 0.00 3.79 21.83
C PHE A 173 -1.49 4.03 22.03
N GLU A 174 -1.86 4.94 22.91
CA GLU A 174 -3.25 5.33 23.17
C GLU A 174 -3.61 6.63 22.45
N ARG A 175 -2.65 7.55 22.31
CA ARG A 175 -2.78 8.81 21.57
C ARG A 175 -1.45 9.19 20.93
N VAL A 176 -1.53 9.82 19.75
CA VAL A 176 -0.37 10.36 19.03
C VAL A 176 -0.73 11.73 18.49
N GLU A 177 0.15 12.70 18.71
CA GLU A 177 0.11 14.06 18.18
C GLU A 177 1.40 14.29 17.37
N LEU A 178 1.25 14.93 16.19
CA LEU A 178 2.34 15.26 15.28
C LEU A 178 2.86 16.67 15.58
#